data_e407414b10ce37941b4e6e28332b1cb4
#
_entry.id   e407414b10ce37941b4e6e28332b1cb4
#
_cell.length_a   1.000
_cell.length_b   1.000
_cell.length_c   1.000
_cell.angle_alpha   90.00
_cell.angle_beta   90.00
_cell.angle_gamma   90.00
#
_symmetry.space_group_name_H-M   'P 1'
#
loop_
_entity.id
_entity.type
_entity.pdbx_description
1 polymer ?
#
loop_
_entity_poly.entity_id
_entity_poly.type
_entity_poly.pdbx_seq_one_letter_code
_entity_poly.pdbx_strand_id
1 'polypeptide(L)'
;MATSILSIGQSALAAAQAGLSTTGHNIANASTPGYSRQVVIQGAAQPQNFGFGFMGQGTQISTVQRVYNEYLGVQVQSAQASQSGLDTYYTQIKQIDNMLADPTAGLSPSLQDFFSGIQAMASNPSNVPARQTVLSSADTLAGRFQSLAGQLNEISQGVNSQIQSSVSSINXXXXTAMPSRLRN
;
A
#
# COMPACT_ATOMS: atom_id res chain seq x y z
N MET A 1 -9.27 58.03 -12.57
CA MET A 1 -8.04 57.73 -13.28
C MET A 1 -8.31 56.72 -14.37
N ALA A 2 -7.94 57.05 -15.58
CA ALA A 2 -8.19 56.17 -16.72
C ALA A 2 -7.44 54.88 -16.53
N THR A 3 -8.16 53.78 -16.52
CA THR A 3 -7.55 52.48 -16.53
C THR A 3 -6.81 52.35 -17.85
N SER A 4 -5.54 52.22 -17.77
CA SER A 4 -4.69 52.10 -18.93
C SER A 4 -4.99 50.79 -19.66
N ILE A 5 -5.11 50.82 -20.98
CA ILE A 5 -5.10 49.61 -21.81
C ILE A 5 -3.93 48.71 -21.40
N LEU A 6 -2.85 49.34 -20.94
CA LEU A 6 -1.68 48.65 -20.46
C LEU A 6 -1.97 47.79 -19.23
N SER A 7 -2.82 48.25 -18.28
CA SER A 7 -3.16 47.46 -17.10
C SER A 7 -4.01 46.22 -17.46
N ILE A 8 -4.89 46.40 -18.47
CA ILE A 8 -5.69 45.26 -18.98
C ILE A 8 -4.76 44.23 -19.64
N GLY A 9 -3.81 44.70 -20.46
CA GLY A 9 -2.81 43.83 -21.09
C GLY A 9 -1.93 43.12 -20.04
N GLN A 10 -1.52 43.83 -19.00
CA GLN A 10 -0.73 43.26 -17.90
C GLN A 10 -1.51 42.19 -17.15
N SER A 11 -2.80 42.41 -16.89
CA SER A 11 -3.63 41.38 -16.21
C SER A 11 -3.79 40.14 -17.06
N ALA A 12 -3.97 40.31 -18.39
CA ALA A 12 -4.05 39.16 -19.31
C ALA A 12 -2.74 38.38 -19.37
N LEU A 13 -1.60 39.10 -19.41
CA LEU A 13 -0.27 38.46 -19.42
C LEU A 13 -0.02 37.67 -18.10
N ALA A 14 -0.36 38.29 -16.97
CA ALA A 14 -0.22 37.61 -15.65
C ALA A 14 -1.06 36.34 -15.59
N ALA A 15 -2.28 36.38 -16.11
CA ALA A 15 -3.17 35.22 -16.15
C ALA A 15 -2.60 34.11 -17.06
N ALA A 16 -2.05 34.50 -18.22
CA ALA A 16 -1.40 33.56 -19.15
C ALA A 16 -0.18 32.92 -18.52
N GLN A 17 0.66 33.69 -17.82
CA GLN A 17 1.85 33.18 -17.10
C GLN A 17 1.46 32.16 -16.04
N ALA A 18 0.42 32.43 -15.25
CA ALA A 18 -0.08 31.52 -14.26
C ALA A 18 -0.60 30.24 -14.90
N GLY A 19 -1.30 30.34 -16.03
CA GLY A 19 -1.76 29.19 -16.80
C GLY A 19 -0.60 28.32 -17.27
N LEU A 20 0.44 28.96 -17.84
CA LEU A 20 1.64 28.24 -18.30
C LEU A 20 2.38 27.57 -17.12
N SER A 21 2.53 28.29 -16.02
CA SER A 21 3.19 27.77 -14.82
C SER A 21 2.44 26.55 -14.28
N THR A 22 1.12 26.64 -14.21
CA THR A 22 0.26 25.52 -13.73
C THR A 22 0.35 24.33 -14.69
N THR A 23 0.36 24.58 -15.99
CA THR A 23 0.51 23.52 -17.00
C THR A 23 1.86 22.85 -16.87
N GLY A 24 2.94 23.63 -16.74
CA GLY A 24 4.29 23.10 -16.51
C GLY A 24 4.35 22.25 -15.26
N HIS A 25 3.75 22.72 -14.17
CA HIS A 25 3.67 21.98 -12.91
C HIS A 25 2.92 20.65 -13.10
N ASN A 26 1.80 20.66 -13.82
CA ASN A 26 1.01 19.46 -14.11
C ASN A 26 1.84 18.44 -14.93
N ILE A 27 2.56 18.90 -15.94
CA ILE A 27 3.39 18.06 -16.80
C ILE A 27 4.53 17.45 -15.97
N ALA A 28 5.21 18.28 -15.19
CA ALA A 28 6.35 17.83 -14.37
C ALA A 28 5.95 16.76 -13.36
N ASN A 29 4.70 16.78 -12.90
CA ASN A 29 4.19 15.85 -11.88
C ASN A 29 3.23 14.81 -12.44
N ALA A 30 3.12 14.68 -13.77
CA ALA A 30 2.15 13.77 -14.39
C ALA A 30 2.34 12.32 -13.94
N SER A 31 3.60 11.92 -13.66
CA SER A 31 3.94 10.56 -13.23
C SER A 31 4.19 10.45 -11.71
N THR A 32 3.92 11.52 -10.94
CA THR A 32 4.12 11.50 -9.49
C THR A 32 2.91 10.80 -8.83
N PRO A 33 3.12 9.69 -8.11
CA PRO A 33 2.00 9.02 -7.44
C PRO A 33 1.26 9.96 -6.49
N GLY A 34 -0.07 9.94 -6.54
CA GLY A 34 -0.91 10.76 -5.68
C GLY A 34 -1.08 12.19 -6.15
N TYR A 35 -0.47 12.57 -7.27
CA TYR A 35 -0.62 13.93 -7.80
C TYR A 35 -2.02 14.11 -8.41
N SER A 36 -2.63 15.28 -8.14
CA SER A 36 -3.89 15.71 -8.75
C SER A 36 -3.63 17.00 -9.53
N ARG A 37 -3.98 17.01 -10.81
CA ARG A 37 -3.72 18.16 -11.67
C ARG A 37 -4.43 19.40 -11.15
N GLN A 38 -3.84 20.55 -11.43
CA GLN A 38 -4.34 21.86 -11.03
C GLN A 38 -4.86 22.62 -12.24
N VAL A 39 -5.86 23.48 -12.03
CA VAL A 39 -6.46 24.33 -13.07
C VAL A 39 -6.57 25.73 -12.50
N VAL A 40 -6.17 26.71 -13.30
CA VAL A 40 -6.34 28.12 -12.97
C VAL A 40 -7.78 28.50 -13.30
N ILE A 41 -8.50 29.04 -12.30
CA ILE A 41 -9.85 29.60 -12.50
C ILE A 41 -9.69 31.12 -12.63
N GLN A 42 -10.12 31.64 -13.75
CA GLN A 42 -10.05 33.07 -14.05
C GLN A 42 -11.46 33.67 -14.07
N GLY A 43 -11.55 34.94 -13.71
CA GLY A 43 -12.79 35.71 -13.80
C GLY A 43 -12.51 37.10 -14.35
N ALA A 44 -13.54 37.76 -14.82
CA ALA A 44 -13.42 39.17 -15.21
C ALA A 44 -13.13 40.01 -13.96
N ALA A 45 -12.20 40.95 -14.06
CA ALA A 45 -11.99 41.96 -13.03
C ALA A 45 -13.24 42.84 -12.90
N GLN A 46 -13.47 43.34 -11.69
CA GLN A 46 -14.69 44.13 -11.41
C GLN A 46 -14.75 45.35 -12.33
N PRO A 47 -15.85 45.49 -13.08
CA PRO A 47 -15.94 46.64 -14.02
C PRO A 47 -16.07 47.96 -13.27
N GLN A 48 -15.53 49.02 -13.86
CA GLN A 48 -15.55 50.36 -13.28
C GLN A 48 -16.60 51.21 -13.99
N ASN A 49 -17.36 52.00 -13.21
CA ASN A 49 -18.36 52.93 -13.74
C ASN A 49 -17.69 54.23 -14.10
N PHE A 50 -17.89 54.66 -15.35
CA PHE A 50 -17.33 55.91 -15.89
C PHE A 50 -18.40 56.97 -16.12
N GLY A 51 -19.62 56.80 -15.60
CA GLY A 51 -20.71 57.74 -15.77
C GLY A 51 -21.54 57.50 -17.03
N PHE A 52 -20.89 57.12 -18.11
CA PHE A 52 -21.55 56.73 -19.36
C PHE A 52 -21.78 55.21 -19.44
N GLY A 53 -21.33 54.46 -18.42
CA GLY A 53 -21.50 53.01 -18.37
C GLY A 53 -20.35 52.30 -17.66
N PHE A 54 -20.48 50.99 -17.57
CA PHE A 54 -19.47 50.12 -16.92
C PHE A 54 -18.46 49.64 -17.96
N MET A 55 -17.18 49.82 -17.65
CA MET A 55 -16.08 49.40 -18.52
C MET A 55 -15.32 48.26 -17.84
N GLY A 56 -15.02 47.19 -18.59
CA GLY A 56 -14.26 46.06 -18.12
C GLY A 56 -12.83 46.42 -17.73
N GLN A 57 -12.29 45.75 -16.70
CA GLN A 57 -10.97 46.05 -16.13
C GLN A 57 -9.98 44.89 -16.37
N GLY A 58 -10.26 44.03 -17.38
CA GLY A 58 -9.39 42.90 -17.70
C GLY A 58 -9.80 41.63 -16.96
N THR A 59 -8.81 40.80 -16.64
CA THR A 59 -9.02 39.49 -15.99
C THR A 59 -8.27 39.43 -14.67
N GLN A 60 -8.75 38.55 -13.78
CA GLN A 60 -8.04 38.24 -12.54
C GLN A 60 -8.10 36.74 -12.31
N ILE A 61 -7.08 36.21 -11.65
CA ILE A 61 -7.06 34.81 -11.20
C ILE A 61 -7.88 34.75 -9.92
N SER A 62 -8.96 33.97 -9.95
CA SER A 62 -9.79 33.77 -8.77
C SER A 62 -9.13 32.74 -7.81
N THR A 63 -8.63 31.64 -8.36
CA THR A 63 -7.98 30.59 -7.57
C THR A 63 -7.25 29.61 -8.49
N VAL A 64 -6.36 28.82 -7.89
CA VAL A 64 -5.80 27.63 -8.53
C VAL A 64 -6.42 26.43 -7.81
N GLN A 65 -7.22 25.68 -8.53
CA GLN A 65 -8.02 24.59 -7.96
C GLN A 65 -7.46 23.24 -8.37
N ARG A 66 -7.40 22.31 -7.41
CA ARG A 66 -7.03 20.92 -7.67
C ARG A 66 -8.26 20.20 -8.24
N VAL A 67 -8.06 19.48 -9.35
CA VAL A 67 -9.11 18.65 -9.94
C VAL A 67 -9.06 17.29 -9.22
N TYR A 68 -10.01 17.06 -8.35
CA TYR A 68 -10.07 15.86 -7.52
C TYR A 68 -11.42 15.17 -7.74
N ASN A 69 -11.35 13.87 -7.93
CA ASN A 69 -12.55 13.02 -8.04
C ASN A 69 -12.56 12.09 -6.82
N GLU A 70 -13.41 12.40 -5.87
CA GLU A 70 -13.51 11.66 -4.61
C GLU A 70 -13.84 10.19 -4.84
N TYR A 71 -14.74 9.91 -5.78
CA TYR A 71 -15.13 8.53 -6.11
C TYR A 71 -13.92 7.70 -6.56
N LEU A 72 -13.14 8.26 -7.51
CA LEU A 72 -11.92 7.58 -7.99
C LEU A 72 -10.88 7.47 -6.88
N GLY A 73 -10.77 8.47 -6.01
CA GLY A 73 -9.86 8.44 -4.87
C GLY A 73 -10.16 7.28 -3.94
N VAL A 74 -11.42 7.12 -3.58
CA VAL A 74 -11.88 6.00 -2.71
C VAL A 74 -11.62 4.66 -3.41
N GLN A 75 -11.89 4.57 -4.71
CA GLN A 75 -11.69 3.34 -5.48
C GLN A 75 -10.21 2.93 -5.52
N VAL A 76 -9.31 3.90 -5.77
CA VAL A 76 -7.86 3.65 -5.76
C VAL A 76 -7.41 3.19 -4.37
N GLN A 77 -7.88 3.86 -3.32
CA GLN A 77 -7.54 3.50 -1.94
C GLN A 77 -7.99 2.08 -1.61
N SER A 78 -9.22 1.72 -2.01
CA SER A 78 -9.77 0.37 -1.80
C SER A 78 -8.96 -0.68 -2.56
N ALA A 79 -8.60 -0.38 -3.82
CA ALA A 79 -7.79 -1.30 -4.64
C ALA A 79 -6.40 -1.48 -4.05
N GLN A 80 -5.76 -0.41 -3.59
CA GLN A 80 -4.44 -0.47 -2.94
C GLN A 80 -4.49 -1.28 -1.64
N ALA A 81 -5.54 -1.08 -0.83
CA ALA A 81 -5.72 -1.85 0.41
C ALA A 81 -5.88 -3.34 0.10
N SER A 82 -6.69 -3.68 -0.91
CA SER A 82 -6.88 -5.07 -1.34
C SER A 82 -5.58 -5.68 -1.84
N GLN A 83 -4.83 -4.95 -2.67
CA GLN A 83 -3.54 -5.42 -3.18
C GLN A 83 -2.56 -5.66 -2.03
N SER A 84 -2.42 -4.71 -1.10
CA SER A 84 -1.50 -4.86 0.05
C SER A 84 -1.88 -6.07 0.90
N GLY A 85 -3.18 -6.30 1.09
CA GLY A 85 -3.67 -7.47 1.81
C GLY A 85 -3.27 -8.77 1.13
N LEU A 86 -3.45 -8.85 -0.19
CA LEU A 86 -3.07 -10.03 -0.98
C LEU A 86 -1.56 -10.25 -1.00
N ASP A 87 -0.78 -9.19 -1.12
CA ASP A 87 0.70 -9.27 -1.10
C ASP A 87 1.20 -9.79 0.25
N THR A 88 0.60 -9.32 1.35
CA THR A 88 0.92 -9.79 2.70
C THR A 88 0.56 -11.27 2.85
N TYR A 89 -0.65 -11.64 2.44
CA TYR A 89 -1.12 -13.02 2.46
C TYR A 89 -0.18 -13.93 1.66
N TYR A 90 0.17 -13.53 0.43
CA TYR A 90 1.07 -14.30 -0.44
C TYR A 90 2.43 -14.49 0.22
N THR A 91 2.95 -13.45 0.86
CA THR A 91 4.25 -13.50 1.56
C THR A 91 4.22 -14.54 2.68
N GLN A 92 3.14 -14.56 3.49
CA GLN A 92 3.00 -15.52 4.59
C GLN A 92 2.85 -16.96 4.06
N ILE A 93 2.02 -17.16 3.02
CA ILE A 93 1.83 -18.48 2.42
C ILE A 93 3.14 -18.98 1.81
N LYS A 94 3.90 -18.13 1.14
CA LYS A 94 5.19 -18.50 0.56
C LYS A 94 6.19 -18.92 1.65
N GLN A 95 6.18 -18.26 2.80
CA GLN A 95 7.03 -18.64 3.93
C GLN A 95 6.68 -20.05 4.42
N ILE A 96 5.37 -20.35 4.56
CA ILE A 96 4.89 -21.67 4.96
C ILE A 96 5.26 -22.72 3.91
N ASP A 97 5.05 -22.40 2.64
CA ASP A 97 5.36 -23.30 1.53
C ASP A 97 6.85 -23.65 1.52
N ASN A 98 7.73 -22.64 1.62
CA ASN A 98 9.19 -22.86 1.66
C ASN A 98 9.57 -23.75 2.85
N MET A 99 8.94 -23.55 3.99
CA MET A 99 9.21 -24.34 5.20
C MET A 99 8.82 -25.81 5.03
N LEU A 100 7.66 -26.08 4.40
CA LEU A 100 7.14 -27.44 4.22
C LEU A 100 7.82 -28.15 3.05
N ALA A 101 8.13 -27.42 1.98
CA ALA A 101 8.64 -27.97 0.73
C ALA A 101 10.17 -28.04 0.66
N ASP A 102 10.89 -27.63 1.72
CA ASP A 102 12.35 -27.64 1.73
C ASP A 102 12.85 -29.06 1.43
N PRO A 103 13.70 -29.24 0.40
CA PRO A 103 14.15 -30.59 0.00
C PRO A 103 15.07 -31.27 1.00
N THR A 104 15.62 -30.54 1.97
CA THR A 104 16.53 -31.09 2.98
C THR A 104 15.93 -31.08 4.38
N ALA A 105 15.19 -30.01 4.71
CA ALA A 105 14.68 -29.77 6.06
C ALA A 105 13.14 -29.79 6.11
N GLY A 106 12.48 -30.08 4.99
CA GLY A 106 11.02 -30.18 4.93
C GLY A 106 10.50 -31.49 5.49
N LEU A 107 9.19 -31.68 5.37
CA LEU A 107 8.51 -32.87 5.86
C LEU A 107 8.73 -34.08 4.96
N SER A 108 8.82 -33.87 3.63
CA SER A 108 8.90 -34.96 2.65
C SER A 108 10.10 -35.88 2.83
N PRO A 109 11.34 -35.37 3.02
CA PRO A 109 12.48 -36.26 3.24
C PRO A 109 12.31 -37.13 4.49
N SER A 110 11.84 -36.55 5.59
CA SER A 110 11.66 -37.31 6.86
C SER A 110 10.61 -38.43 6.72
N LEU A 111 9.53 -38.14 5.95
CA LEU A 111 8.51 -39.14 5.63
C LEU A 111 9.09 -40.27 4.76
N GLN A 112 9.87 -39.89 3.74
CA GLN A 112 10.50 -40.84 2.83
C GLN A 112 11.46 -41.77 3.59
N ASP A 113 12.29 -41.21 4.47
CA ASP A 113 13.23 -41.98 5.30
C ASP A 113 12.47 -42.96 6.21
N PHE A 114 11.39 -42.50 6.84
CA PHE A 114 10.57 -43.34 7.71
C PHE A 114 9.97 -44.54 6.95
N PHE A 115 9.34 -44.27 5.79
CA PHE A 115 8.70 -45.34 5.00
C PHE A 115 9.74 -46.27 4.38
N SER A 116 10.92 -45.77 4.01
CA SER A 116 12.03 -46.59 3.52
C SER A 116 12.53 -47.54 4.63
N GLY A 117 12.62 -47.02 5.84
CA GLY A 117 12.96 -47.81 7.01
C GLY A 117 11.96 -48.93 7.26
N ILE A 118 10.66 -48.62 7.19
CA ILE A 118 9.60 -49.63 7.35
C ILE A 118 9.74 -50.72 6.30
N GLN A 119 9.98 -50.35 5.04
CA GLN A 119 10.13 -51.28 3.93
C GLN A 119 11.35 -52.23 4.18
N ALA A 120 12.48 -51.67 4.62
CA ALA A 120 13.68 -52.45 4.95
C ALA A 120 13.41 -53.41 6.09
N MET A 121 12.69 -52.97 7.13
CA MET A 121 12.32 -53.83 8.26
C MET A 121 11.35 -54.96 7.83
N ALA A 122 10.38 -54.61 6.95
CA ALA A 122 9.41 -55.62 6.46
C ALA A 122 10.09 -56.68 5.63
N SER A 123 11.14 -56.32 4.88
CA SER A 123 11.92 -57.27 4.06
C SER A 123 12.75 -58.22 4.91
N ASN A 124 13.17 -57.83 6.12
CA ASN A 124 13.99 -58.64 7.01
C ASN A 124 13.62 -58.35 8.48
N PRO A 125 12.52 -58.95 8.97
CA PRO A 125 11.98 -58.61 10.30
C PRO A 125 12.86 -58.99 11.50
N SER A 126 13.77 -59.92 11.32
CA SER A 126 14.67 -60.34 12.40
C SER A 126 15.93 -59.45 12.50
N ASN A 127 16.12 -58.53 11.56
CA ASN A 127 17.28 -57.64 11.50
C ASN A 127 17.16 -56.55 12.55
N VAL A 128 17.93 -56.61 13.63
CA VAL A 128 17.90 -55.64 14.73
C VAL A 128 18.33 -54.23 14.25
N PRO A 129 19.40 -54.07 13.46
CA PRO A 129 19.71 -52.76 12.87
C PRO A 129 18.56 -52.13 12.08
N ALA A 130 17.80 -52.90 11.28
CA ALA A 130 16.67 -52.39 10.52
C ALA A 130 15.58 -51.84 11.46
N ARG A 131 15.30 -52.54 12.55
CA ARG A 131 14.34 -52.08 13.58
C ARG A 131 14.81 -50.78 14.23
N GLN A 132 16.11 -50.70 14.54
CA GLN A 132 16.68 -49.48 15.14
C GLN A 132 16.60 -48.30 14.19
N THR A 133 16.81 -48.51 12.89
CA THR A 133 16.68 -47.46 11.87
C THR A 133 15.26 -46.92 11.82
N VAL A 134 14.24 -47.79 11.86
CA VAL A 134 12.82 -47.33 11.88
C VAL A 134 12.54 -46.49 13.13
N LEU A 135 13.01 -46.93 14.29
CA LEU A 135 12.79 -46.18 15.54
C LEU A 135 13.46 -44.80 15.46
N SER A 136 14.68 -44.74 14.93
CA SER A 136 15.43 -43.48 14.78
C SER A 136 14.74 -42.55 13.78
N SER A 137 14.27 -43.08 12.63
CA SER A 137 13.58 -42.27 11.63
C SER A 137 12.19 -41.80 12.13
N ALA A 138 11.51 -42.63 12.94
CA ALA A 138 10.26 -42.25 13.60
C ALA A 138 10.47 -41.06 14.57
N ASP A 139 11.54 -41.16 15.37
CA ASP A 139 11.90 -40.11 16.33
C ASP A 139 12.24 -38.79 15.57
N THR A 140 13.04 -38.93 14.50
CA THR A 140 13.38 -37.76 13.63
C THR A 140 12.12 -37.14 13.04
N LEU A 141 11.19 -37.96 12.53
CA LEU A 141 9.94 -37.50 11.94
C LEU A 141 9.09 -36.79 13.00
N ALA A 142 8.97 -37.36 14.22
CA ALA A 142 8.23 -36.74 15.31
C ALA A 142 8.83 -35.38 15.69
N GLY A 143 10.15 -35.31 15.81
CA GLY A 143 10.86 -34.05 16.06
C GLY A 143 10.63 -33.03 14.96
N ARG A 144 10.56 -33.49 13.70
CA ARG A 144 10.29 -32.62 12.57
C ARG A 144 8.88 -32.00 12.66
N PHE A 145 7.87 -32.83 12.98
CA PHE A 145 6.51 -32.33 13.19
C PHE A 145 6.47 -31.28 14.32
N GLN A 146 7.15 -31.51 15.41
CA GLN A 146 7.20 -30.60 16.55
C GLN A 146 7.85 -29.26 16.13
N SER A 147 8.97 -29.34 15.40
CA SER A 147 9.66 -28.14 14.90
C SER A 147 8.77 -27.31 13.97
N LEU A 148 8.10 -27.98 13.02
CA LEU A 148 7.19 -27.30 12.08
C LEU A 148 5.99 -26.67 12.83
N ALA A 149 5.43 -27.38 13.80
CA ALA A 149 4.33 -26.84 14.62
C ALA A 149 4.79 -25.60 15.39
N GLY A 150 6.01 -25.62 15.93
CA GLY A 150 6.61 -24.46 16.59
C GLY A 150 6.73 -23.28 15.66
N GLN A 151 7.27 -23.49 14.46
CA GLN A 151 7.44 -22.43 13.46
C GLN A 151 6.08 -21.86 13.01
N LEU A 152 5.07 -22.71 12.81
CA LEU A 152 3.72 -22.25 12.46
C LEU A 152 3.14 -21.37 13.59
N ASN A 153 3.38 -21.76 14.83
CA ASN A 153 2.93 -20.96 15.98
C ASN A 153 3.65 -19.61 16.03
N GLU A 154 4.95 -19.59 15.74
CA GLU A 154 5.72 -18.32 15.67
C GLU A 154 5.17 -17.40 14.56
N ILE A 155 4.87 -17.96 13.38
CA ILE A 155 4.27 -17.20 12.27
C ILE A 155 2.92 -16.62 12.72
N SER A 156 2.07 -17.44 13.37
CA SER A 156 0.76 -17.01 13.85
C SER A 156 0.88 -15.87 14.88
N GLN A 157 1.83 -15.99 15.82
CA GLN A 157 2.09 -14.96 16.83
C GLN A 157 2.62 -13.68 16.16
N GLY A 158 3.51 -13.82 15.17
CA GLY A 158 4.05 -12.70 14.40
C GLY A 158 2.95 -11.95 13.68
N VAL A 159 2.04 -12.66 13.02
CA VAL A 159 0.89 -12.06 12.31
C VAL A 159 0.00 -11.30 13.31
N ASN A 160 -0.30 -11.93 14.46
CA ASN A 160 -1.13 -11.29 15.49
C ASN A 160 -0.48 -10.01 16.03
N SER A 161 0.82 -10.03 16.26
CA SER A 161 1.57 -8.85 16.74
C SER A 161 1.55 -7.75 15.69
N GLN A 162 1.68 -8.10 14.41
CA GLN A 162 1.65 -7.15 13.31
C GLN A 162 0.26 -6.51 13.17
N ILE A 163 -0.80 -7.30 13.33
CA ILE A 163 -2.19 -6.80 13.33
C ILE A 163 -2.37 -5.81 14.50
N GLN A 164 -1.93 -6.16 15.70
CA GLN A 164 -2.05 -5.29 16.87
C GLN A 164 -1.29 -3.95 16.66
N SER A 165 -0.09 -4.04 16.11
CA SER A 165 0.73 -2.85 15.79
C SER A 165 0.03 -1.97 14.76
N SER A 166 -0.52 -2.57 13.71
CA SER A 166 -1.25 -1.86 12.65
C SER A 166 -2.50 -1.17 13.22
N VAL A 167 -3.27 -1.87 14.04
CA VAL A 167 -4.46 -1.31 14.70
C VAL A 167 -4.07 -0.13 15.61
N SER A 168 -2.99 -0.30 16.37
CA SER A 168 -2.49 0.77 17.24
C SER A 168 -2.07 2.01 16.44
N SER A 169 -1.41 1.78 15.30
CA SER A 169 -0.98 2.86 14.40
C SER A 169 -2.19 3.58 13.79
N ILE A 170 -3.20 2.85 13.38
CA ILE A 170 -4.44 3.41 12.84
C ILE A 170 -5.15 4.23 13.92
N ASN A 171 -5.24 3.72 15.11
CA ASN A 171 -5.84 4.43 16.24
C ASN A 171 -5.12 5.72 16.56
N UNK A 172 -3.96 5.67 16.41
CA UNK A 172 -3.17 6.78 16.65
C UNK A 172 -3.40 7.80 15.66
N UNK A 173 -3.58 7.44 14.55
CA UNK A 173 -3.83 8.29 13.55
C UNK A 173 -5.17 8.89 13.63
N UNK A 174 -5.90 8.25 14.07
CA UNK A 174 -7.22 8.68 14.26
C UNK A 174 -7.34 9.69 15.31
N UNK A 175 -6.67 9.51 16.15
CA UNK A 175 -6.68 10.31 17.26
C UNK A 175 -6.02 11.61 17.05
N THR A 176 -5.03 11.67 16.39
CA THR A 176 -4.32 12.89 16.03
C THR A 176 -5.09 13.72 14.98
N ALA A 177 -5.78 13.05 14.08
CA ALA A 177 -6.56 13.70 13.02
C ALA A 177 -7.87 14.30 13.53
N MET A 178 -8.31 13.92 14.73
CA MET A 178 -9.57 14.40 15.30
C MET A 178 -9.43 15.87 15.73
N PRO A 179 -10.36 16.74 15.30
CA PRO A 179 -10.34 18.14 15.76
C PRO A 179 -10.35 18.23 17.29
N SER A 180 -9.64 19.22 17.82
CA SER A 180 -9.46 19.39 19.28
C SER A 180 -10.80 19.51 20.05
N ARG A 181 -11.84 19.93 19.35
CA ARG A 181 -13.19 20.12 19.95
C ARG A 181 -13.91 18.81 20.29
N LEU A 182 -13.42 17.69 19.76
CA LEU A 182 -14.05 16.38 19.98
C LEU A 182 -13.21 15.47 20.90
N ARG A 183 -12.16 16.03 21.54
CA ARG A 183 -11.29 15.26 22.45
C ARG A 183 -11.69 15.33 23.91
N ASN A 184 -12.69 16.17 24.26
CA ASN A 184 -13.17 16.31 25.67
C ASN A 184 -14.49 15.57 25.88
#